data_04a12d2c4d186e207056eff0524f7e57
#
_entry.id   04a12d2c4d186e207056eff0524f7e57
#
_cell.length_a   1.000
_cell.length_b   1.000
_cell.length_c   1.000
_cell.angle_alpha   90.00
_cell.angle_beta   90.00
_cell.angle_gamma   90.00
#
_symmetry.space_group_name_H-M   'P 1'
#
loop_
_entity.id
_entity.type
_entity.pdbx_description
1 polymer ?
#
loop_
_entity_poly.entity_id
_entity_poly.type
_entity_poly.pdbx_seq_one_letter_code
_entity_poly.pdbx_strand_id
1 'polypeptide(L)'
;MQTYKSLVFGLLLLGLCSAGQSQILWLPFEGTGEVAKDVSGNRKDGIIVKATRVPGKYGQGISIGEEDEYVEIPNVLKPEGTLEFWFKPNWQGDTAETYRLFDAASDKIFWFVGKGLTGERIPDFGFFFEDAADTDFIIKTDANVISADTWYHVAATWDFGSGKANFYINGDEAASNGELGKFPELAPKARIGFNAESGYKAADNGADGIIDEFAIYDKVLSADEIKRDMEQLAFPVEPRHRLATVWGNIKL
;
A
#
# COMPACT_ATOMS: atom_id res chain seq x y z
N MET A 1 -62.80 0.79 -29.23
CA MET A 1 -61.95 1.96 -28.84
C MET A 1 -61.21 1.57 -27.58
N GLN A 2 -59.98 1.09 -27.73
CA GLN A 2 -59.17 0.53 -26.67
C GLN A 2 -58.03 1.50 -26.43
N THR A 3 -58.03 2.12 -25.26
CA THR A 3 -57.01 3.11 -24.87
C THR A 3 -55.82 2.37 -24.22
N TYR A 4 -54.65 2.41 -24.90
CA TYR A 4 -53.37 1.98 -24.33
C TYR A 4 -52.84 3.05 -23.38
N LYS A 5 -52.69 2.68 -22.10
CA LYS A 5 -51.96 3.50 -21.13
C LYS A 5 -50.48 3.09 -21.19
N SER A 6 -49.67 3.98 -21.74
CA SER A 6 -48.19 3.85 -21.69
C SER A 6 -47.70 4.09 -20.27
N LEU A 7 -47.14 3.05 -19.62
CA LEU A 7 -46.38 3.19 -18.40
C LEU A 7 -44.95 3.59 -18.78
N VAL A 8 -44.58 4.82 -18.46
CA VAL A 8 -43.20 5.29 -18.53
C VAL A 8 -42.50 4.83 -17.25
N PHE A 9 -41.63 3.83 -17.35
CA PHE A 9 -40.74 3.42 -16.26
C PHE A 9 -39.57 4.41 -16.27
N GLY A 10 -39.60 5.37 -15.37
CA GLY A 10 -38.46 6.24 -15.09
C GLY A 10 -37.37 5.46 -14.39
N LEU A 11 -36.33 5.12 -15.11
CA LEU A 11 -35.08 4.55 -14.54
C LEU A 11 -34.36 5.66 -13.78
N LEU A 12 -34.52 5.68 -12.45
CA LEU A 12 -33.75 6.56 -11.57
C LEU A 12 -32.33 6.00 -11.50
N LEU A 13 -31.42 6.48 -12.36
CA LEU A 13 -29.99 6.26 -12.18
C LEU A 13 -29.58 7.03 -10.90
N LEU A 14 -29.56 6.34 -9.78
CA LEU A 14 -28.80 6.76 -8.62
C LEU A 14 -27.32 6.69 -9.01
N GLY A 15 -26.76 7.82 -9.45
CA GLY A 15 -25.33 7.98 -9.56
C GLY A 15 -24.74 7.82 -8.16
N LEU A 16 -24.18 6.62 -7.90
CA LEU A 16 -23.23 6.44 -6.82
C LEU A 16 -22.04 7.34 -7.14
N CYS A 17 -22.06 8.57 -6.61
CA CYS A 17 -20.87 9.37 -6.49
C CYS A 17 -19.99 8.63 -5.47
N SER A 18 -19.14 7.70 -5.94
CA SER A 18 -18.02 7.24 -5.13
C SER A 18 -17.20 8.51 -4.84
N ALA A 19 -17.25 8.99 -3.60
CA ALA A 19 -16.26 9.93 -3.13
C ALA A 19 -14.91 9.25 -3.43
N GLY A 20 -14.18 9.78 -4.41
CA GLY A 20 -12.90 9.22 -4.82
C GLY A 20 -12.03 9.15 -3.58
N GLN A 21 -11.57 7.96 -3.25
CA GLN A 21 -10.56 7.81 -2.22
C GLN A 21 -9.35 8.60 -2.68
N SER A 22 -8.85 9.49 -1.84
CA SER A 22 -7.74 10.38 -2.18
C SER A 22 -6.41 9.66 -1.98
N GLN A 23 -6.12 8.67 -2.84
CA GLN A 23 -4.78 8.14 -2.96
C GLN A 23 -3.84 9.27 -3.38
N ILE A 24 -2.81 9.52 -2.59
CA ILE A 24 -1.75 10.48 -2.94
C ILE A 24 -0.61 9.81 -3.70
N LEU A 25 -0.54 8.50 -3.67
CA LEU A 25 0.30 7.63 -4.47
C LEU A 25 -0.43 6.30 -4.70
N TRP A 26 -0.38 5.77 -5.93
CA TRP A 26 -0.82 4.40 -6.22
C TRP A 26 0.01 3.80 -7.34
N LEU A 27 0.75 2.74 -7.03
CA LEU A 27 1.65 2.00 -7.93
C LEU A 27 1.12 0.57 -8.13
N PRO A 28 0.36 0.30 -9.19
CA PRO A 28 -0.10 -1.05 -9.51
C PRO A 28 0.97 -1.89 -10.21
N PHE A 29 2.18 -1.37 -10.39
CA PHE A 29 3.35 -1.99 -11.03
C PHE A 29 3.14 -2.49 -12.47
N GLU A 30 2.06 -2.11 -13.11
CA GLU A 30 1.78 -2.43 -14.50
C GLU A 30 2.77 -1.77 -15.48
N GLY A 31 2.98 -2.41 -16.65
CA GLY A 31 3.76 -1.82 -17.73
C GLY A 31 5.15 -2.43 -17.89
N THR A 32 6.11 -1.64 -18.41
CA THR A 32 7.46 -2.11 -18.74
C THR A 32 8.51 -1.07 -18.36
N GLY A 33 9.79 -1.50 -18.29
CA GLY A 33 10.93 -0.62 -17.98
C GLY A 33 11.05 -0.34 -16.48
N GLU A 34 11.86 0.66 -16.14
CA GLU A 34 12.27 0.95 -14.76
C GLU A 34 11.39 1.96 -14.03
N VAL A 35 10.26 2.36 -14.62
CA VAL A 35 9.34 3.33 -13.99
C VAL A 35 8.10 2.63 -13.48
N ALA A 36 7.87 2.67 -12.18
CA ALA A 36 6.59 2.33 -11.56
C ALA A 36 5.66 3.53 -11.66
N LYS A 37 4.64 3.44 -12.52
CA LYS A 37 3.71 4.55 -12.78
C LYS A 37 2.76 4.79 -11.63
N ASP A 38 2.72 6.04 -11.17
CA ASP A 38 1.69 6.51 -10.25
C ASP A 38 0.38 6.78 -11.03
N VAL A 39 -0.65 6.02 -10.72
CA VAL A 39 -1.98 6.15 -11.32
C VAL A 39 -2.96 6.95 -10.47
N SER A 40 -2.55 7.45 -9.30
CA SER A 40 -3.36 8.32 -8.44
C SER A 40 -3.71 9.66 -9.09
N GLY A 41 -2.95 10.07 -10.12
CA GLY A 41 -3.06 11.37 -10.79
C GLY A 41 -2.08 12.42 -10.26
N ASN A 42 -1.33 12.15 -9.20
CA ASN A 42 -0.38 13.09 -8.58
C ASN A 42 1.02 13.07 -9.23
N ARG A 43 1.26 12.14 -10.16
CA ARG A 43 2.52 12.03 -10.93
C ARG A 43 3.74 11.80 -10.03
N LYS A 44 3.60 10.97 -9.03
CA LYS A 44 4.65 10.56 -8.09
C LYS A 44 5.25 9.22 -8.49
N ASP A 45 5.62 9.08 -9.77
CA ASP A 45 6.20 7.85 -10.32
C ASP A 45 7.36 7.36 -9.45
N GLY A 46 7.44 6.04 -9.26
CA GLY A 46 8.56 5.36 -8.62
C GLY A 46 9.64 4.94 -9.63
N ILE A 47 10.86 4.73 -9.16
CA ILE A 47 11.98 4.19 -9.93
C ILE A 47 12.27 2.79 -9.43
N ILE A 48 12.18 1.80 -10.31
CA ILE A 48 12.51 0.41 -10.02
C ILE A 48 14.03 0.25 -10.14
N VAL A 49 14.66 -0.20 -9.05
CA VAL A 49 16.09 -0.42 -8.98
C VAL A 49 16.36 -1.91 -8.80
N LYS A 50 16.95 -2.55 -9.79
CA LYS A 50 17.28 -3.98 -9.86
C LYS A 50 16.11 -4.96 -9.67
N ALA A 51 15.00 -4.55 -9.08
CA ALA A 51 13.79 -5.35 -8.92
C ALA A 51 13.10 -5.62 -10.27
N THR A 52 12.31 -6.68 -10.36
CA THR A 52 11.72 -7.14 -11.62
C THR A 52 10.21 -7.28 -11.54
N ARG A 53 9.51 -6.98 -12.65
CA ARG A 53 8.08 -7.24 -12.76
C ARG A 53 7.84 -8.73 -12.99
N VAL A 54 6.86 -9.25 -12.25
CA VAL A 54 6.43 -10.65 -12.30
C VAL A 54 4.90 -10.69 -12.26
N PRO A 55 4.25 -11.84 -12.50
CA PRO A 55 2.83 -11.98 -12.20
C PRO A 55 2.53 -11.63 -10.74
N GLY A 56 1.64 -10.65 -10.52
CA GLY A 56 1.25 -10.12 -9.22
C GLY A 56 0.01 -10.79 -8.63
N LYS A 57 -0.57 -10.14 -7.64
CA LYS A 57 -1.91 -10.46 -7.12
C LYS A 57 -2.96 -10.12 -8.17
N TYR A 58 -2.79 -8.96 -8.80
CA TYR A 58 -3.55 -8.50 -9.95
C TYR A 58 -2.56 -8.07 -11.03
N GLY A 59 -2.75 -8.52 -12.26
CA GLY A 59 -1.84 -8.17 -13.35
C GLY A 59 -0.36 -8.46 -13.07
N GLN A 60 0.45 -7.39 -12.93
CA GLN A 60 1.86 -7.45 -12.61
C GLN A 60 2.14 -6.88 -11.22
N GLY A 61 3.02 -7.54 -10.47
CA GLY A 61 3.62 -7.02 -9.25
C GLY A 61 5.13 -6.83 -9.42
N ILE A 62 5.80 -6.42 -8.35
CA ILE A 62 7.24 -6.25 -8.31
C ILE A 62 7.88 -7.31 -7.41
N SER A 63 8.76 -8.14 -7.97
CA SER A 63 9.58 -9.07 -7.20
C SER A 63 10.80 -8.33 -6.68
N ILE A 64 11.00 -8.40 -5.38
CA ILE A 64 12.09 -7.82 -4.63
C ILE A 64 12.74 -8.98 -3.86
N GLY A 65 13.99 -9.25 -4.15
CA GLY A 65 14.75 -10.29 -3.49
C GLY A 65 15.60 -9.75 -2.33
N GLU A 66 16.89 -9.96 -2.49
CA GLU A 66 17.88 -9.62 -1.49
C GLU A 66 18.28 -8.12 -1.52
N GLU A 67 19.53 -7.84 -1.19
CA GLU A 67 20.08 -6.48 -1.09
C GLU A 67 20.00 -5.69 -2.41
N ASP A 68 19.76 -4.39 -2.29
CA ASP A 68 19.76 -3.42 -3.40
C ASP A 68 18.63 -3.57 -4.44
N GLU A 69 17.59 -4.36 -4.19
CA GLU A 69 16.38 -4.45 -5.00
C GLU A 69 15.25 -3.69 -4.33
N TYR A 70 14.74 -2.64 -4.97
CA TYR A 70 13.69 -1.79 -4.39
C TYR A 70 12.97 -0.94 -5.43
N VAL A 71 11.88 -0.30 -5.02
CA VAL A 71 11.30 0.82 -5.75
C VAL A 71 11.49 2.09 -4.93
N GLU A 72 12.22 3.06 -5.47
CA GLU A 72 12.39 4.38 -4.85
C GLU A 72 11.23 5.29 -5.23
N ILE A 73 10.60 5.92 -4.25
CA ILE A 73 9.50 6.86 -4.43
C ILE A 73 9.78 8.19 -3.73
N PRO A 74 9.20 9.31 -4.18
CA PRO A 74 9.14 10.51 -3.35
C PRO A 74 8.41 10.19 -2.03
N ASN A 75 8.93 10.64 -0.91
CA ASN A 75 8.22 10.49 0.36
C ASN A 75 7.01 11.44 0.38
N VAL A 76 5.82 10.86 0.44
CA VAL A 76 4.54 11.59 0.41
C VAL A 76 3.78 11.48 1.73
N LEU A 77 4.38 10.88 2.77
CA LEU A 77 3.73 10.68 4.06
C LEU A 77 3.32 12.02 4.68
N LYS A 78 2.20 12.01 5.37
CA LYS A 78 1.56 13.15 6.03
C LYS A 78 1.33 12.84 7.52
N PRO A 79 0.97 13.85 8.36
CA PRO A 79 0.64 13.61 9.77
C PRO A 79 -0.52 12.66 10.03
N GLU A 80 -1.36 12.44 9.04
CA GLU A 80 -2.35 11.37 9.00
C GLU A 80 -2.27 10.63 7.68
N GLY A 81 -2.57 9.36 7.68
CA GLY A 81 -2.52 8.59 6.44
C GLY A 81 -2.80 7.10 6.60
N THR A 82 -2.80 6.46 5.46
CA THR A 82 -2.86 5.00 5.31
C THR A 82 -1.86 4.58 4.26
N LEU A 83 -1.13 3.52 4.52
CA LEU A 83 -0.31 2.77 3.59
C LEU A 83 -0.94 1.39 3.44
N GLU A 84 -1.11 0.89 2.21
CA GLU A 84 -1.57 -0.47 1.98
C GLU A 84 -0.98 -1.07 0.71
N PHE A 85 -0.85 -2.39 0.68
CA PHE A 85 -0.34 -3.15 -0.46
C PHE A 85 -0.65 -4.64 -0.31
N TRP A 86 -0.58 -5.37 -1.42
CA TRP A 86 -0.53 -6.83 -1.42
C TRP A 86 0.91 -7.30 -1.34
N PHE A 87 1.16 -8.32 -0.51
CA PHE A 87 2.48 -8.91 -0.31
C PHE A 87 2.41 -10.45 -0.33
N LYS A 88 3.34 -11.06 -1.07
CA LYS A 88 3.55 -12.51 -1.08
C LYS A 88 5.01 -12.80 -0.73
N PRO A 89 5.31 -13.22 0.52
CA PRO A 89 6.66 -13.53 0.96
C PRO A 89 7.20 -14.81 0.34
N ASN A 90 8.51 -14.90 0.16
CA ASN A 90 9.23 -16.14 -0.09
C ASN A 90 9.66 -16.85 1.20
N TRP A 91 9.44 -16.23 2.35
CA TRP A 91 9.87 -16.70 3.67
C TRP A 91 8.70 -17.13 4.56
N GLN A 92 9.01 -17.94 5.57
CA GLN A 92 8.10 -18.31 6.66
C GLN A 92 8.20 -17.33 7.82
N GLY A 93 7.10 -17.05 8.50
CA GLY A 93 7.05 -16.10 9.60
C GLY A 93 7.94 -16.46 10.80
N ASP A 94 8.23 -17.74 11.02
CA ASP A 94 9.08 -18.24 12.10
C ASP A 94 10.59 -18.13 11.82
N THR A 95 11.02 -17.70 10.63
CA THR A 95 12.45 -17.45 10.36
C THR A 95 13.01 -16.38 11.30
N ALA A 96 14.30 -16.52 11.67
CA ALA A 96 15.00 -15.56 12.51
C ALA A 96 15.44 -14.29 11.75
N GLU A 97 15.26 -14.25 10.43
CA GLU A 97 15.68 -13.14 9.58
C GLU A 97 14.75 -11.95 9.65
N THR A 98 15.29 -10.75 9.38
CA THR A 98 14.53 -9.50 9.34
C THR A 98 14.30 -9.05 7.92
N TYR A 99 13.11 -8.53 7.62
CA TYR A 99 12.70 -8.15 6.27
C TYR A 99 12.07 -6.75 6.26
N ARG A 100 12.39 -5.99 5.21
CA ARG A 100 11.91 -4.62 5.03
C ARG A 100 10.97 -4.54 3.83
N LEU A 101 9.68 -4.24 4.09
CA LEU A 101 8.67 -4.12 3.04
C LEU A 101 8.47 -2.69 2.56
N PHE A 102 8.60 -1.73 3.47
CA PHE A 102 8.55 -0.31 3.18
C PHE A 102 9.41 0.43 4.21
N ASP A 103 10.14 1.44 3.77
CA ASP A 103 10.98 2.25 4.65
C ASP A 103 11.03 3.71 4.18
N ALA A 104 10.70 4.62 5.09
CA ALA A 104 10.75 6.06 4.90
C ALA A 104 11.62 6.76 5.97
N ALA A 105 12.49 5.99 6.63
CA ALA A 105 13.37 6.49 7.68
C ALA A 105 14.29 7.61 7.19
N SER A 106 14.62 8.52 8.09
CA SER A 106 15.73 9.46 7.94
C SER A 106 16.95 8.96 8.73
N ASP A 107 18.03 9.71 8.72
CA ASP A 107 19.23 9.45 9.53
C ASP A 107 19.01 9.58 11.06
N LYS A 108 17.81 10.01 11.47
CA LYS A 108 17.45 10.21 12.88
C LYS A 108 16.16 9.52 13.31
N ILE A 109 15.29 9.20 12.38
CA ILE A 109 13.91 8.74 12.65
C ILE A 109 13.65 7.46 11.89
N PHE A 110 13.18 6.43 12.57
CA PHE A 110 12.66 5.22 11.96
C PHE A 110 11.23 5.41 11.49
N TRP A 111 10.90 4.81 10.33
CA TRP A 111 9.55 4.72 9.80
C TRP A 111 9.45 3.58 8.80
N PHE A 112 8.96 2.42 9.21
CA PHE A 112 8.93 1.28 8.31
C PHE A 112 7.85 0.23 8.61
N VAL A 113 7.54 -0.58 7.61
CA VAL A 113 6.75 -1.81 7.70
C VAL A 113 7.65 -3.00 7.40
N GLY A 114 7.59 -4.03 8.22
CA GLY A 114 8.46 -5.19 8.02
C GLY A 114 8.31 -6.27 9.09
N LYS A 115 9.27 -7.21 9.06
CA LYS A 115 9.46 -8.27 10.05
C LYS A 115 10.75 -8.04 10.84
N GLY A 116 10.76 -8.36 12.12
CA GLY A 116 11.91 -8.15 13.01
C GLY A 116 12.07 -6.68 13.39
N LEU A 117 11.00 -6.03 13.82
CA LEU A 117 10.90 -4.59 14.07
C LEU A 117 11.86 -4.09 15.16
N THR A 118 12.16 -4.90 16.15
CA THR A 118 12.98 -4.52 17.30
C THR A 118 14.45 -4.92 17.17
N GLY A 119 14.86 -5.52 16.06
CA GLY A 119 16.22 -6.01 15.85
C GLY A 119 16.59 -7.25 16.68
N GLU A 120 15.69 -7.75 17.52
CA GLU A 120 15.94 -8.88 18.43
C GLU A 120 15.71 -10.25 17.78
N ARG A 121 15.50 -10.31 16.44
CA ARG A 121 15.19 -11.54 15.69
C ARG A 121 13.95 -12.28 16.23
N ILE A 122 13.00 -11.54 16.77
CA ILE A 122 11.72 -12.07 17.24
C ILE A 122 10.79 -12.22 16.02
N PRO A 123 9.92 -13.24 15.99
CA PRO A 123 8.94 -13.40 14.94
C PRO A 123 7.81 -12.37 15.08
N ASP A 124 8.12 -11.09 14.94
CA ASP A 124 7.15 -10.01 14.88
C ASP A 124 7.02 -9.46 13.47
N PHE A 125 5.82 -9.03 13.11
CA PHE A 125 5.48 -8.41 11.83
C PHE A 125 4.57 -7.21 12.07
N GLY A 126 4.86 -6.07 11.45
CA GLY A 126 4.05 -4.90 11.70
C GLY A 126 4.64 -3.59 11.20
N PHE A 127 4.27 -2.53 11.89
CA PHE A 127 4.61 -1.15 11.63
C PHE A 127 5.39 -0.56 12.81
N PHE A 128 6.59 -0.06 12.53
CA PHE A 128 7.43 0.63 13.49
C PHE A 128 7.69 2.06 13.01
N PHE A 129 7.57 3.02 13.89
CA PHE A 129 7.96 4.41 13.64
C PHE A 129 8.29 5.14 14.94
N GLU A 130 9.01 6.25 14.80
CA GLU A 130 9.32 7.20 15.86
C GLU A 130 8.58 8.51 15.62
N ASP A 131 8.24 9.20 16.69
CA ASP A 131 7.72 10.57 16.63
C ASP A 131 8.84 11.62 16.60
N ALA A 132 8.48 12.89 16.53
CA ALA A 132 9.45 13.99 16.51
C ALA A 132 10.25 14.17 17.83
N ALA A 133 9.88 13.42 18.87
CA ALA A 133 10.58 13.39 20.16
C ALA A 133 11.44 12.12 20.32
N ASP A 134 11.63 11.34 19.25
CA ASP A 134 12.41 10.10 19.25
C ASP A 134 11.76 9.02 20.16
N THR A 135 10.41 9.00 20.16
CA THR A 135 9.64 8.01 20.92
C THR A 135 9.22 6.89 19.99
N ASP A 136 9.56 5.65 20.38
CA ASP A 136 9.25 4.42 19.62
C ASP A 136 7.77 4.05 19.69
N PHE A 137 7.17 3.80 18.53
CA PHE A 137 5.84 3.19 18.39
C PHE A 137 5.93 1.91 17.59
N ILE A 138 5.64 0.79 18.26
CA ILE A 138 5.72 -0.56 17.69
C ILE A 138 4.32 -1.15 17.67
N ILE A 139 3.74 -1.28 16.48
CA ILE A 139 2.41 -1.83 16.23
C ILE A 139 2.63 -3.17 15.53
N LYS A 140 2.61 -4.26 16.28
CA LYS A 140 3.04 -5.57 15.78
C LYS A 140 2.12 -6.71 16.16
N THR A 141 2.12 -7.73 15.33
CA THR A 141 1.55 -9.06 15.59
C THR A 141 2.63 -10.12 15.51
N ASP A 142 2.29 -11.36 15.89
CA ASP A 142 3.15 -12.51 15.69
C ASP A 142 3.33 -12.79 14.18
N ALA A 143 4.57 -12.84 13.70
CA ALA A 143 4.87 -13.13 12.31
C ALA A 143 4.51 -14.57 11.89
N ASN A 144 4.28 -15.50 12.84
CA ASN A 144 3.80 -16.85 12.53
C ASN A 144 2.46 -16.90 11.79
N VAL A 145 1.72 -15.78 11.73
CA VAL A 145 0.53 -15.64 10.87
C VAL A 145 0.88 -15.57 9.37
N ILE A 146 2.16 -15.34 9.03
CA ILE A 146 2.67 -15.22 7.66
C ILE A 146 3.27 -16.55 7.22
N SER A 147 2.87 -17.02 6.05
CA SER A 147 3.41 -18.21 5.38
C SER A 147 3.96 -17.86 4.01
N ALA A 148 5.06 -18.50 3.63
CA ALA A 148 5.62 -18.35 2.30
C ALA A 148 4.58 -18.64 1.20
N ASP A 149 4.75 -18.03 0.04
CA ASP A 149 3.93 -18.20 -1.17
C ASP A 149 2.44 -17.87 -1.00
N THR A 150 2.05 -17.22 0.09
CA THR A 150 0.67 -16.82 0.37
C THR A 150 0.51 -15.31 0.25
N TRP A 151 -0.54 -14.85 -0.45
CA TRP A 151 -0.86 -13.44 -0.55
C TRP A 151 -1.53 -12.90 0.70
N TYR A 152 -0.99 -11.82 1.22
CA TYR A 152 -1.55 -11.02 2.33
C TYR A 152 -1.79 -9.59 1.87
N HIS A 153 -2.93 -9.03 2.24
CA HIS A 153 -3.12 -7.60 2.20
C HIS A 153 -2.60 -7.01 3.51
N VAL A 154 -1.69 -6.06 3.42
CA VAL A 154 -1.06 -5.38 4.56
C VAL A 154 -1.47 -3.93 4.52
N ALA A 155 -1.95 -3.40 5.64
CA ALA A 155 -2.21 -1.97 5.76
C ALA A 155 -1.74 -1.42 7.12
N ALA A 156 -1.26 -0.18 7.12
CA ALA A 156 -0.90 0.58 8.31
C ALA A 156 -1.58 1.95 8.25
N THR A 157 -2.22 2.34 9.33
CA THR A 157 -2.85 3.65 9.47
C THR A 157 -2.22 4.41 10.62
N TRP A 158 -2.14 5.74 10.50
CA TRP A 158 -1.66 6.62 11.55
C TRP A 158 -2.38 7.96 11.52
N ASP A 159 -2.55 8.55 12.69
CA ASP A 159 -3.13 9.88 12.88
C ASP A 159 -2.48 10.55 14.10
N PHE A 160 -1.55 11.44 13.85
CA PHE A 160 -0.86 12.21 14.90
C PHE A 160 -1.75 13.27 15.55
N GLY A 161 -2.90 13.59 14.93
CA GLY A 161 -3.90 14.50 15.51
C GLY A 161 -4.74 13.81 16.58
N SER A 162 -5.16 12.57 16.36
CA SER A 162 -5.88 11.76 17.36
C SER A 162 -4.95 10.91 18.23
N GLY A 163 -3.66 10.83 17.88
CA GLY A 163 -2.67 10.03 18.57
C GLY A 163 -2.84 8.52 18.41
N LYS A 164 -3.30 8.02 17.25
CA LYS A 164 -3.58 6.60 17.02
C LYS A 164 -2.87 6.04 15.80
N ALA A 165 -2.44 4.78 15.90
CA ALA A 165 -1.95 4.01 14.76
C ALA A 165 -2.45 2.55 14.85
N ASN A 166 -2.74 1.95 13.70
CA ASN A 166 -3.24 0.59 13.60
C ASN A 166 -2.52 -0.17 12.48
N PHE A 167 -2.41 -1.47 12.63
CA PHE A 167 -1.86 -2.39 11.65
C PHE A 167 -2.90 -3.46 11.30
N TYR A 168 -3.04 -3.75 10.01
CA TYR A 168 -4.07 -4.66 9.49
C TYR A 168 -3.42 -5.74 8.61
N ILE A 169 -3.97 -6.95 8.72
CA ILE A 169 -3.66 -8.06 7.81
C ILE A 169 -4.98 -8.59 7.24
N ASN A 170 -5.09 -8.65 5.93
CA ASN A 170 -6.29 -9.09 5.20
C ASN A 170 -7.56 -8.31 5.62
N GLY A 171 -7.39 -7.01 5.91
CA GLY A 171 -8.46 -6.10 6.31
C GLY A 171 -8.91 -6.22 7.76
N ASP A 172 -8.37 -7.15 8.54
CA ASP A 172 -8.65 -7.27 9.97
C ASP A 172 -7.54 -6.58 10.79
N GLU A 173 -7.94 -5.83 11.83
CA GLU A 173 -7.00 -5.18 12.74
C GLU A 173 -6.20 -6.24 13.49
N ALA A 174 -4.89 -6.25 13.27
CA ALA A 174 -3.96 -7.19 13.89
C ALA A 174 -3.31 -6.59 15.15
N ALA A 175 -3.10 -5.28 15.18
CA ALA A 175 -2.54 -4.55 16.31
C ALA A 175 -2.87 -3.06 16.24
N SER A 176 -2.84 -2.40 17.39
CA SER A 176 -3.02 -0.95 17.51
C SER A 176 -2.15 -0.35 18.62
N ASN A 177 -1.85 0.94 18.52
CA ASN A 177 -1.18 1.73 19.54
C ASN A 177 -1.78 3.14 19.58
N GLY A 178 -1.53 3.85 20.68
CA GLY A 178 -2.04 5.21 20.90
C GLY A 178 -0.98 6.13 21.50
N GLU A 179 -1.40 7.36 21.80
CA GLU A 179 -0.58 8.41 22.43
C GLU A 179 0.59 8.89 21.54
N LEU A 180 0.41 8.90 20.21
CA LEU A 180 1.40 9.43 19.27
C LEU A 180 1.70 10.91 19.58
N GLY A 181 2.97 11.27 19.54
CA GLY A 181 3.42 12.63 19.79
C GLY A 181 3.22 13.56 18.58
N LYS A 182 4.30 14.10 18.02
CA LYS A 182 4.26 14.95 16.82
C LYS A 182 4.82 14.20 15.62
N PHE A 183 4.24 14.45 14.46
CA PHE A 183 4.75 13.90 13.19
C PHE A 183 6.22 14.31 12.98
N PRO A 184 7.12 13.37 12.70
CA PRO A 184 8.55 13.65 12.56
C PRO A 184 8.91 14.22 11.19
N GLU A 185 10.12 14.74 11.07
CA GLU A 185 10.73 15.05 9.77
C GLU A 185 11.35 13.80 9.18
N LEU A 186 10.78 13.33 8.07
CA LEU A 186 11.22 12.12 7.36
C LEU A 186 12.14 12.48 6.19
N ALA A 187 12.86 11.47 5.67
CA ALA A 187 13.65 11.61 4.46
C ALA A 187 12.78 12.03 3.26
N PRO A 188 13.33 12.76 2.26
CA PRO A 188 12.59 13.20 1.08
C PRO A 188 12.20 12.06 0.13
N LYS A 189 12.81 10.89 0.30
CA LYS A 189 12.56 9.67 -0.46
C LYS A 189 12.26 8.52 0.48
N ALA A 190 11.46 7.57 0.00
CA ALA A 190 11.17 6.30 0.66
C ALA A 190 11.46 5.14 -0.29
N ARG A 191 11.59 3.93 0.24
CA ARG A 191 11.80 2.70 -0.53
C ARG A 191 10.75 1.65 -0.21
N ILE A 192 10.25 1.04 -1.26
CA ILE A 192 9.41 -0.14 -1.20
C ILE A 192 10.33 -1.34 -1.36
N GLY A 193 10.29 -2.24 -0.39
CA GLY A 193 11.00 -3.51 -0.41
C GLY A 193 12.42 -3.50 0.10
N PHE A 194 12.97 -2.37 0.57
CA PHE A 194 14.32 -2.30 1.13
C PHE A 194 14.47 -1.15 2.14
N ASN A 195 15.58 -1.16 2.87
CA ASN A 195 15.94 -0.06 3.79
C ASN A 195 16.07 1.29 3.05
N ALA A 196 15.62 2.39 3.67
CA ALA A 196 15.85 3.73 3.14
C ALA A 196 17.35 4.04 2.96
N GLU A 197 17.66 5.00 2.10
CA GLU A 197 19.04 5.36 1.79
C GLU A 197 19.77 5.96 2.99
N SER A 198 19.05 6.75 3.80
CA SER A 198 19.57 7.45 4.95
C SER A 198 19.62 6.53 6.18
N GLY A 199 20.79 6.29 6.68
CA GLY A 199 21.10 5.94 8.04
C GLY A 199 21.03 4.48 8.43
N TYR A 200 20.00 4.09 9.10
CA TYR A 200 19.99 2.83 9.83
C TYR A 200 19.58 1.65 8.95
N LYS A 201 20.54 0.77 8.67
CA LYS A 201 20.25 -0.56 8.07
C LYS A 201 19.70 -1.47 9.16
N ALA A 202 18.40 -1.40 9.41
CA ALA A 202 17.75 -2.13 10.48
C ALA A 202 17.24 -3.53 10.06
N ALA A 203 17.22 -3.83 8.75
CA ALA A 203 16.89 -5.16 8.25
C ALA A 203 18.08 -5.78 7.54
N ASP A 204 18.23 -7.10 7.71
CA ASP A 204 19.26 -7.88 7.03
C ASP A 204 18.91 -8.06 5.55
N ASN A 205 17.60 -8.11 5.23
CA ASN A 205 17.09 -8.41 3.89
C ASN A 205 16.09 -7.37 3.39
N GLY A 206 15.95 -7.29 2.07
CA GLY A 206 14.81 -6.65 1.42
C GLY A 206 13.49 -7.37 1.75
N ALA A 207 12.44 -7.09 0.99
CA ALA A 207 11.14 -7.73 1.21
C ALA A 207 11.18 -9.25 1.04
N ASP A 208 12.06 -9.74 0.18
CA ASP A 208 12.16 -11.13 -0.28
C ASP A 208 10.78 -11.71 -0.57
N GLY A 209 10.16 -11.19 -1.63
CA GLY A 209 8.80 -11.54 -2.00
C GLY A 209 8.30 -10.68 -3.16
N ILE A 210 6.98 -10.73 -3.37
CA ILE A 210 6.30 -9.94 -4.39
C ILE A 210 5.40 -8.92 -3.71
N ILE A 211 5.55 -7.65 -4.09
CA ILE A 211 4.68 -6.55 -3.67
C ILE A 211 3.83 -6.12 -4.87
N ASP A 212 2.55 -5.82 -4.61
CA ASP A 212 1.60 -5.39 -5.63
C ASP A 212 0.60 -4.37 -5.07
N GLU A 213 0.02 -3.54 -5.94
CA GLU A 213 -1.03 -2.56 -5.60
C GLU A 213 -0.64 -1.65 -4.42
N PHE A 214 0.58 -1.11 -4.44
CA PHE A 214 1.08 -0.25 -3.37
C PHE A 214 0.42 1.12 -3.41
N ALA A 215 -0.28 1.50 -2.33
CA ALA A 215 -1.00 2.76 -2.23
C ALA A 215 -0.72 3.52 -0.92
N ILE A 216 -0.69 4.85 -1.00
CA ILE A 216 -0.64 5.75 0.16
C ILE A 216 -1.80 6.75 0.04
N TYR A 217 -2.49 7.00 1.15
CA TYR A 217 -3.59 7.94 1.30
C TYR A 217 -3.23 9.03 2.30
N ASP A 218 -3.78 10.23 2.11
CA ASP A 218 -3.65 11.37 3.05
C ASP A 218 -4.79 11.41 4.09
N LYS A 219 -5.37 10.27 4.38
CA LYS A 219 -6.41 10.06 5.41
C LYS A 219 -6.26 8.70 6.05
N VAL A 220 -6.80 8.56 7.25
CA VAL A 220 -7.00 7.26 7.91
C VAL A 220 -8.18 6.54 7.25
N LEU A 221 -7.93 5.38 6.66
CA LEU A 221 -8.98 4.48 6.20
C LEU A 221 -9.53 3.68 7.36
N SER A 222 -10.86 3.52 7.39
CA SER A 222 -11.50 2.57 8.28
C SER A 222 -11.26 1.12 7.83
N ALA A 223 -11.45 0.15 8.73
CA ALA A 223 -11.35 -1.27 8.38
C ALA A 223 -12.27 -1.67 7.21
N ASP A 224 -13.47 -1.09 7.13
CA ASP A 224 -14.41 -1.33 6.03
C ASP A 224 -13.92 -0.71 4.71
N GLU A 225 -13.21 0.43 4.75
CA GLU A 225 -12.59 1.02 3.56
C GLU A 225 -11.41 0.16 3.10
N ILE A 226 -10.53 -0.29 4.01
CA ILE A 226 -9.42 -1.20 3.70
C ILE A 226 -9.94 -2.51 3.09
N LYS A 227 -10.98 -3.13 3.66
CA LYS A 227 -11.60 -4.35 3.10
C LYS A 227 -12.16 -4.13 1.70
N ARG A 228 -12.80 -3.00 1.48
CA ARG A 228 -13.35 -2.65 0.17
C ARG A 228 -12.24 -2.42 -0.85
N ASP A 229 -11.14 -1.74 -0.47
CA ASP A 229 -10.00 -1.50 -1.37
C ASP A 229 -9.29 -2.79 -1.71
N MET A 230 -9.08 -3.67 -0.74
CA MET A 230 -8.57 -5.03 -0.95
C MET A 230 -9.36 -5.81 -2.02
N GLU A 231 -10.68 -5.59 -2.13
CA GLU A 231 -11.53 -6.22 -3.14
C GLU A 231 -11.56 -5.43 -4.46
N GLN A 232 -11.53 -4.09 -4.42
CA GLN A 232 -11.71 -3.21 -5.57
C GLN A 232 -10.43 -3.01 -6.39
N LEU A 233 -9.26 -3.11 -5.79
CA LEU A 233 -7.99 -3.14 -6.51
C LEU A 233 -7.87 -4.38 -7.43
N ALA A 234 -8.81 -5.34 -7.29
CA ALA A 234 -8.97 -6.50 -8.16
C ALA A 234 -9.46 -6.20 -9.59
N PHE A 235 -9.95 -4.99 -9.86
CA PHE A 235 -10.49 -4.68 -11.18
C PHE A 235 -9.50 -3.81 -11.95
N PRO A 236 -9.02 -4.29 -13.12
CA PRO A 236 -8.22 -3.44 -14.00
C PRO A 236 -9.02 -2.17 -14.28
N VAL A 237 -8.44 -1.02 -13.99
CA VAL A 237 -9.01 0.27 -14.39
C VAL A 237 -9.00 0.28 -15.91
N GLU A 238 -10.14 -0.08 -16.54
CA GLU A 238 -10.32 0.13 -17.97
C GLU A 238 -9.99 1.60 -18.26
N PRO A 239 -9.04 1.88 -19.15
CA PRO A 239 -8.71 3.27 -19.49
C PRO A 239 -9.99 3.97 -19.93
N ARG A 240 -10.37 5.06 -19.28
CA ARG A 240 -11.58 5.87 -19.59
C ARG A 240 -11.60 6.47 -21.00
N HIS A 241 -10.88 5.89 -21.96
CA HIS A 241 -10.76 6.36 -23.34
C HIS A 241 -11.38 5.44 -24.39
N ARG A 242 -12.25 4.47 -24.04
CA ARG A 242 -12.99 3.67 -25.04
C ARG A 242 -14.48 4.02 -25.21
N LEU A 243 -14.92 5.22 -24.88
CA LEU A 243 -16.27 5.66 -25.25
C LEU A 243 -16.38 6.21 -26.69
N ALA A 244 -15.29 6.24 -27.45
CA ALA A 244 -15.30 6.82 -28.80
C ALA A 244 -15.57 5.84 -29.96
N THR A 245 -15.69 4.54 -29.70
CA THR A 245 -15.78 3.54 -30.80
C THR A 245 -17.15 2.88 -30.97
N VAL A 246 -18.16 3.20 -30.15
CA VAL A 246 -19.50 2.57 -30.29
C VAL A 246 -20.46 3.38 -31.17
N TRP A 247 -20.14 4.63 -31.55
CA TRP A 247 -21.01 5.47 -32.37
C TRP A 247 -20.81 5.33 -33.88
N GLY A 248 -19.87 4.46 -34.32
CA GLY A 248 -19.56 4.29 -35.75
C GLY A 248 -20.44 3.29 -36.53
N ASN A 249 -21.26 2.49 -35.89
CA ASN A 249 -21.99 1.38 -36.54
C ASN A 249 -23.53 1.50 -36.53
N ILE A 250 -24.06 2.69 -36.27
CA ILE A 250 -25.49 2.93 -36.57
C ILE A 250 -25.53 3.73 -37.88
N LYS A 251 -25.46 3.05 -39.02
CA LYS A 251 -25.95 3.53 -40.31
C LYS A 251 -27.28 2.82 -40.59
N LEU A 252 -28.26 3.67 -40.81
CA LEU A 252 -29.61 3.41 -41.32
C LEU A 252 -29.66 2.39 -42.46
#